data_6932b9420b6069bb1614bee2739efe51
#
_entry.id   6932b9420b6069bb1614bee2739efe51
#
_cell.length_a   1.000
_cell.length_b   1.000
_cell.length_c   1.000
_cell.angle_alpha   90.00
_cell.angle_beta   90.00
_cell.angle_gamma   90.00
#
_symmetry.space_group_name_H-M   'P 1'
#
loop_
_entity.id
_entity.type
_entity.pdbx_description
1 polymer ?
#
loop_
_entity_poly.entity_id
_entity_poly.type
_entity_poly.pdbx_seq_one_letter_code
_entity_poly.pdbx_strand_id
1 'polypeptide(L)'
;MRTGKCTAGIVTVVALAGVALGADMVRKDLHFKVGKHPTLSVNNQYGPVIVKAGMPHEVVVKAILHSTKVEIDQSQSGSRIGLVSHLLPGADANTGIVEYEIQVPPDTNLTLYSGNGPIHAEKLQGDVAMEGTNAVMEVVDCGNDHVHIKTLNGTVNLTNVRNGHIEVVSMGGDVLMNSVNGPFVQVNSNSGRIQYDGDFGSAGEYEFTSHTGNIEALAPAYASIDVLARSTTGPVQSDFSLEPKHTPFATKVGSAFSGTLGMAASSVRLFSFSGKIHLKKRQN
;
A
#
# COMPACT_ATOMS: atom_id res chain seq x y z
N MET A 1 -33.78 31.80 -21.21
CA MET A 1 -34.06 30.94 -20.07
C MET A 1 -34.12 29.49 -20.56
N ARG A 2 -33.04 28.72 -20.34
CA ARG A 2 -33.00 27.27 -20.63
C ARG A 2 -32.91 26.57 -19.27
N THR A 3 -33.99 25.94 -18.87
CA THR A 3 -34.09 25.13 -17.66
C THR A 3 -33.37 23.78 -17.91
N GLY A 4 -32.22 23.62 -17.27
CA GLY A 4 -31.52 22.35 -17.22
C GLY A 4 -32.27 21.35 -16.31
N LYS A 5 -32.73 20.25 -16.89
CA LYS A 5 -33.30 19.13 -16.13
C LYS A 5 -32.14 18.35 -15.51
N CYS A 6 -32.01 18.39 -14.19
CA CYS A 6 -31.22 17.41 -13.43
C CYS A 6 -31.92 16.06 -13.52
N THR A 7 -31.39 15.14 -14.30
CA THR A 7 -31.78 13.74 -14.25
C THR A 7 -31.13 13.09 -13.03
N ALA A 8 -31.90 12.93 -11.97
CA ALA A 8 -31.54 12.09 -10.84
C ALA A 8 -31.51 10.63 -11.34
N GLY A 9 -30.34 10.03 -11.36
CA GLY A 9 -30.18 8.61 -11.68
C GLY A 9 -30.83 7.77 -10.58
N ILE A 10 -31.79 6.95 -10.98
CA ILE A 10 -32.44 5.99 -10.07
C ILE A 10 -31.41 4.91 -9.72
N VAL A 11 -30.96 4.89 -8.46
CA VAL A 11 -30.15 3.81 -7.91
C VAL A 11 -31.11 2.64 -7.59
N THR A 12 -31.05 1.59 -8.37
CA THR A 12 -31.79 0.35 -8.06
C THR A 12 -30.98 -0.41 -7.00
N VAL A 13 -31.30 -0.20 -5.72
CA VAL A 13 -30.76 -0.99 -4.61
C VAL A 13 -31.59 -2.27 -4.55
N VAL A 14 -31.05 -3.40 -4.98
CA VAL A 14 -31.60 -4.70 -4.70
C VAL A 14 -31.04 -5.15 -3.35
N ALA A 15 -31.72 -4.82 -2.27
CA ALA A 15 -31.46 -5.39 -0.97
C ALA A 15 -32.04 -6.80 -0.90
N LEU A 16 -31.23 -7.81 -1.15
CA LEU A 16 -31.59 -9.18 -0.80
C LEU A 16 -31.42 -9.32 0.72
N ALA A 17 -32.54 -9.53 1.41
CA ALA A 17 -32.56 -9.81 2.83
C ALA A 17 -31.75 -11.08 3.12
N GLY A 18 -30.67 -10.92 3.88
CA GLY A 18 -29.72 -11.98 4.18
C GLY A 18 -30.24 -12.98 5.21
N VAL A 19 -29.75 -14.18 5.08
CA VAL A 19 -29.90 -15.28 6.05
C VAL A 19 -29.18 -14.87 7.35
N ALA A 20 -29.91 -14.89 8.48
CA ALA A 20 -29.33 -14.61 9.80
C ALA A 20 -28.33 -15.72 10.20
N LEU A 21 -27.07 -15.38 10.18
CA LEU A 21 -25.97 -16.17 10.73
C LEU A 21 -25.61 -15.61 12.12
N GLY A 22 -26.28 -16.10 13.16
CA GLY A 22 -26.06 -15.59 14.52
C GLY A 22 -26.92 -14.35 14.84
N ALA A 23 -27.28 -14.16 16.10
CA ALA A 23 -28.38 -13.28 16.51
C ALA A 23 -28.22 -11.76 16.15
N ASP A 24 -27.03 -11.30 15.68
CA ASP A 24 -26.76 -9.87 15.43
C ASP A 24 -25.96 -9.54 14.15
N MET A 25 -25.57 -10.52 13.33
CA MET A 25 -24.82 -10.25 12.10
C MET A 25 -25.73 -9.88 10.93
N VAL A 26 -25.40 -8.79 10.24
CA VAL A 26 -26.15 -8.30 9.08
C VAL A 26 -25.26 -8.32 7.84
N ARG A 27 -25.68 -9.03 6.81
CA ARG A 27 -25.02 -9.00 5.49
C ARG A 27 -25.68 -7.97 4.60
N LYS A 28 -24.86 -7.15 3.92
CA LYS A 28 -25.28 -6.20 2.88
C LYS A 28 -24.53 -6.51 1.59
N ASP A 29 -25.27 -6.73 0.51
CA ASP A 29 -24.72 -6.88 -0.83
C ASP A 29 -25.10 -5.62 -1.64
N LEU A 30 -24.08 -4.86 -2.13
CA LEU A 30 -24.28 -3.61 -2.86
C LEU A 30 -23.67 -3.74 -4.25
N HIS A 31 -24.37 -3.22 -5.26
CA HIS A 31 -23.95 -3.23 -6.64
C HIS A 31 -24.00 -1.82 -7.23
N PHE A 32 -22.89 -1.37 -7.81
CA PHE A 32 -22.77 -0.06 -8.42
C PHE A 32 -22.32 -0.20 -9.86
N LYS A 33 -23.09 0.38 -10.79
CA LYS A 33 -22.65 0.52 -12.17
C LYS A 33 -21.74 1.71 -12.32
N VAL A 34 -20.60 1.51 -12.98
CA VAL A 34 -19.55 2.53 -13.15
C VAL A 34 -19.06 2.62 -14.58
N GLY A 35 -18.49 3.75 -14.95
CA GLY A 35 -17.79 3.95 -16.20
C GLY A 35 -16.33 3.49 -16.13
N LYS A 36 -15.51 4.03 -17.03
CA LYS A 36 -14.05 3.84 -17.02
C LYS A 36 -13.42 4.62 -15.87
N HIS A 37 -12.29 4.12 -15.35
CA HIS A 37 -11.51 4.73 -14.28
C HIS A 37 -12.38 5.16 -13.09
N PRO A 38 -13.13 4.24 -12.48
CA PRO A 38 -13.94 4.56 -11.32
C PRO A 38 -13.06 4.89 -10.12
N THR A 39 -13.65 5.56 -9.13
CA THR A 39 -12.97 5.83 -7.86
C THR A 39 -13.79 5.21 -6.73
N LEU A 40 -13.13 4.42 -5.87
CA LEU A 40 -13.71 3.86 -4.67
C LEU A 40 -12.98 4.38 -3.44
N SER A 41 -13.75 4.97 -2.52
CA SER A 41 -13.27 5.37 -1.19
C SER A 41 -13.96 4.48 -0.13
N VAL A 42 -13.17 3.85 0.73
CA VAL A 42 -13.67 3.07 1.87
C VAL A 42 -13.03 3.60 3.15
N ASN A 43 -13.88 3.96 4.11
CA ASN A 43 -13.44 4.35 5.46
C ASN A 43 -14.04 3.36 6.46
N ASN A 44 -13.18 2.50 7.01
CA ASN A 44 -13.58 1.47 7.97
C ASN A 44 -12.80 1.63 9.28
N GLN A 45 -13.49 1.78 10.39
CA GLN A 45 -12.81 1.92 11.68
C GLN A 45 -12.31 0.58 12.22
N TYR A 46 -13.10 -0.49 12.06
CA TYR A 46 -12.79 -1.83 12.56
C TYR A 46 -13.16 -2.90 11.54
N GLY A 47 -12.25 -3.83 11.32
CA GLY A 47 -12.43 -4.97 10.44
C GLY A 47 -11.70 -4.88 9.10
N PRO A 48 -11.64 -5.98 8.35
CA PRO A 48 -10.90 -6.08 7.10
C PRO A 48 -11.55 -5.31 5.96
N VAL A 49 -10.70 -4.79 5.05
CA VAL A 49 -11.09 -4.23 3.75
C VAL A 49 -10.32 -4.95 2.67
N ILE A 50 -10.97 -5.84 1.93
CA ILE A 50 -10.37 -6.64 0.87
C ILE A 50 -10.92 -6.17 -0.46
N VAL A 51 -10.04 -5.67 -1.34
CA VAL A 51 -10.40 -5.19 -2.68
C VAL A 51 -9.65 -5.99 -3.73
N LYS A 52 -10.38 -6.55 -4.69
CA LYS A 52 -9.82 -7.35 -5.78
C LYS A 52 -10.36 -6.90 -7.13
N ALA A 53 -9.57 -7.10 -8.18
CA ALA A 53 -10.08 -6.92 -9.53
C ALA A 53 -11.26 -7.85 -9.81
N GLY A 54 -12.29 -7.30 -10.45
CA GLY A 54 -13.53 -7.97 -10.80
C GLY A 54 -13.97 -7.66 -12.24
N MET A 55 -15.26 -7.62 -12.45
CA MET A 55 -15.84 -7.37 -13.76
C MET A 55 -15.72 -5.88 -14.16
N PRO A 56 -15.53 -5.55 -15.44
CA PRO A 56 -15.56 -4.18 -15.90
C PRO A 56 -16.95 -3.56 -15.72
N HIS A 57 -16.98 -2.24 -15.47
CA HIS A 57 -18.20 -1.44 -15.34
C HIS A 57 -19.10 -1.75 -14.14
N GLU A 58 -18.64 -2.54 -13.19
CA GLU A 58 -19.40 -2.87 -11.98
C GLU A 58 -18.49 -2.90 -10.75
N VAL A 59 -18.96 -2.33 -9.66
CA VAL A 59 -18.39 -2.50 -8.31
C VAL A 59 -19.36 -3.31 -7.48
N VAL A 60 -18.89 -4.44 -6.96
CA VAL A 60 -19.67 -5.35 -6.12
C VAL A 60 -19.09 -5.33 -4.73
N VAL A 61 -19.92 -5.02 -3.74
CA VAL A 61 -19.53 -4.95 -2.33
C VAL A 61 -20.32 -5.96 -1.54
N LYS A 62 -19.63 -6.86 -0.85
CA LYS A 62 -20.19 -7.71 0.18
C LYS A 62 -19.69 -7.19 1.52
N ALA A 63 -20.60 -6.80 2.39
CA ALA A 63 -20.27 -6.30 3.70
C ALA A 63 -20.97 -7.11 4.78
N ILE A 64 -20.22 -7.49 5.82
CA ILE A 64 -20.74 -8.20 6.99
C ILE A 64 -20.56 -7.29 8.20
N LEU A 65 -21.68 -6.83 8.76
CA LEU A 65 -21.73 -6.04 9.98
C LEU A 65 -21.89 -6.99 11.17
N HIS A 66 -20.99 -6.93 12.13
CA HIS A 66 -20.99 -7.85 13.29
C HIS A 66 -22.00 -7.47 14.36
N SER A 67 -22.65 -6.31 14.25
CA SER A 67 -23.72 -5.90 15.16
C SER A 67 -24.64 -4.85 14.53
N THR A 68 -25.72 -4.54 15.22
CA THR A 68 -26.62 -3.42 14.88
C THR A 68 -26.09 -2.05 15.33
N LYS A 69 -24.89 -1.97 15.94
CA LYS A 69 -24.26 -0.73 16.40
C LYS A 69 -23.34 -0.08 15.34
N VAL A 70 -23.32 -0.60 14.14
CA VAL A 70 -22.61 -0.02 13.02
C VAL A 70 -23.50 0.02 11.79
N GLU A 71 -23.41 1.06 11.01
CA GLU A 71 -24.13 1.24 9.76
C GLU A 71 -23.13 1.53 8.63
N ILE A 72 -23.54 1.29 7.39
CA ILE A 72 -22.78 1.64 6.21
C ILE A 72 -23.49 2.78 5.52
N ASP A 73 -22.82 3.94 5.53
CA ASP A 73 -23.19 5.09 4.73
C ASP A 73 -22.58 4.90 3.33
N GLN A 74 -23.43 4.87 2.32
CA GLN A 74 -23.01 4.72 0.94
C GLN A 74 -23.38 5.93 0.11
N SER A 75 -22.50 6.28 -0.82
CA SER A 75 -22.73 7.36 -1.76
C SER A 75 -22.23 6.98 -3.15
N GLN A 76 -22.95 7.42 -4.18
CA GLN A 76 -22.51 7.32 -5.56
C GLN A 76 -22.76 8.62 -6.31
N SER A 77 -21.72 9.10 -6.99
CA SER A 77 -21.82 10.23 -7.92
C SER A 77 -21.09 9.89 -9.22
N GLY A 78 -21.84 9.45 -10.22
CA GLY A 78 -21.28 8.91 -11.46
C GLY A 78 -20.48 7.64 -11.17
N SER A 79 -19.17 7.65 -11.47
CA SER A 79 -18.25 6.54 -11.20
C SER A 79 -17.48 6.68 -9.87
N ARG A 80 -17.85 7.63 -9.02
CA ARG A 80 -17.27 7.78 -7.68
C ARG A 80 -18.17 7.13 -6.66
N ILE A 81 -17.60 6.22 -5.86
CA ILE A 81 -18.29 5.46 -4.81
C ILE A 81 -17.61 5.76 -3.49
N GLY A 82 -18.39 6.07 -2.47
CA GLY A 82 -17.95 6.23 -1.09
C GLY A 82 -18.68 5.28 -0.16
N LEU A 83 -17.93 4.59 0.70
CA LEU A 83 -18.42 3.71 1.75
C LEU A 83 -17.80 4.14 3.08
N VAL A 84 -18.61 4.36 4.09
CA VAL A 84 -18.17 4.73 5.43
C VAL A 84 -18.86 3.84 6.46
N SER A 85 -18.08 3.16 7.30
CA SER A 85 -18.61 2.44 8.46
C SER A 85 -18.89 3.45 9.57
N HIS A 86 -20.17 3.79 9.74
CA HIS A 86 -20.66 4.73 10.75
C HIS A 86 -20.91 3.99 12.06
N LEU A 87 -20.16 4.35 13.12
CA LEU A 87 -20.33 3.78 14.45
C LEU A 87 -21.46 4.50 15.20
N LEU A 88 -22.43 3.74 15.67
CA LEU A 88 -23.53 4.25 16.50
C LEU A 88 -23.12 4.41 17.98
N PRO A 89 -23.82 5.21 18.78
CA PRO A 89 -23.50 5.40 20.19
C PRO A 89 -23.39 4.07 20.95
N GLY A 90 -22.29 3.90 21.68
CA GLY A 90 -21.97 2.68 22.42
C GLY A 90 -21.37 1.54 21.58
N ALA A 91 -20.99 1.80 20.32
CA ALA A 91 -20.14 0.89 19.55
C ALA A 91 -18.70 0.89 20.10
N ASP A 92 -18.07 -0.25 20.05
CA ASP A 92 -16.66 -0.47 20.43
C ASP A 92 -15.93 -1.29 19.35
N ALA A 93 -14.69 -1.67 19.62
CA ALA A 93 -13.87 -2.43 18.69
C ALA A 93 -14.43 -3.82 18.32
N ASN A 94 -15.31 -4.39 19.15
CA ASN A 94 -15.94 -5.69 18.88
C ASN A 94 -17.27 -5.55 18.16
N THR A 95 -18.04 -4.53 18.52
CA THR A 95 -19.39 -4.31 17.98
C THR A 95 -19.41 -3.40 16.75
N GLY A 96 -18.32 -2.68 16.49
CA GLY A 96 -18.16 -1.81 15.32
C GLY A 96 -17.50 -2.49 14.10
N ILE A 97 -17.31 -3.80 14.12
CA ILE A 97 -16.62 -4.52 13.04
C ILE A 97 -17.51 -4.57 11.79
N VAL A 98 -16.92 -4.14 10.67
CA VAL A 98 -17.46 -4.35 9.33
C VAL A 98 -16.39 -5.02 8.47
N GLU A 99 -16.70 -6.17 7.92
CA GLU A 99 -15.85 -6.87 6.96
C GLU A 99 -16.29 -6.50 5.53
N TYR A 100 -15.38 -5.96 4.74
CA TYR A 100 -15.62 -5.63 3.34
C TYR A 100 -14.89 -6.59 2.41
N GLU A 101 -15.63 -7.25 1.52
CA GLU A 101 -15.11 -7.91 0.33
C GLU A 101 -15.62 -7.16 -0.89
N ILE A 102 -14.72 -6.54 -1.66
CA ILE A 102 -15.08 -5.66 -2.76
C ILE A 102 -14.42 -6.13 -4.05
N GLN A 103 -15.20 -6.21 -5.11
CA GLN A 103 -14.72 -6.43 -6.47
C GLN A 103 -14.91 -5.16 -7.29
N VAL A 104 -13.85 -4.72 -7.96
CA VAL A 104 -13.82 -3.48 -8.74
C VAL A 104 -13.24 -3.71 -10.13
N PRO A 105 -13.56 -2.87 -11.13
CA PRO A 105 -12.81 -2.87 -12.38
C PRO A 105 -11.30 -2.72 -12.14
N PRO A 106 -10.43 -3.38 -12.91
CA PRO A 106 -8.98 -3.31 -12.69
C PRO A 106 -8.41 -1.88 -12.72
N ASP A 107 -9.02 -0.97 -13.50
CA ASP A 107 -8.63 0.44 -13.66
C ASP A 107 -9.21 1.38 -12.58
N THR A 108 -9.63 0.85 -11.43
CA THR A 108 -10.22 1.61 -10.32
C THR A 108 -9.15 2.28 -9.47
N ASN A 109 -9.33 3.58 -9.20
CA ASN A 109 -8.54 4.31 -8.22
C ASN A 109 -9.10 4.08 -6.80
N LEU A 110 -8.26 3.65 -5.88
CA LEU A 110 -8.64 3.30 -4.51
C LEU A 110 -8.14 4.31 -3.49
N THR A 111 -8.99 4.64 -2.52
CA THR A 111 -8.62 5.32 -1.28
C THR A 111 -9.18 4.53 -0.11
N LEU A 112 -8.34 3.78 0.58
CA LEU A 112 -8.75 2.85 1.63
C LEU A 112 -8.19 3.29 2.98
N TYR A 113 -9.05 3.37 3.98
CA TYR A 113 -8.68 3.63 5.36
C TYR A 113 -9.19 2.50 6.28
N SER A 114 -8.31 2.05 7.19
CA SER A 114 -8.72 1.20 8.31
C SER A 114 -8.05 1.63 9.61
N GLY A 115 -8.84 1.86 10.66
CA GLY A 115 -8.31 2.11 12.00
C GLY A 115 -7.66 0.86 12.59
N ASN A 116 -8.40 -0.26 12.57
CA ASN A 116 -7.96 -1.59 13.03
C ASN A 116 -8.54 -2.68 12.14
N GLY A 117 -7.68 -3.33 11.40
CA GLY A 117 -8.03 -4.42 10.50
C GLY A 117 -7.19 -4.40 9.23
N PRO A 118 -6.96 -5.54 8.61
CA PRO A 118 -6.12 -5.61 7.42
C PRO A 118 -6.77 -4.90 6.23
N ILE A 119 -5.92 -4.29 5.38
CA ILE A 119 -6.31 -3.76 4.08
C ILE A 119 -5.57 -4.57 3.02
N HIS A 120 -6.28 -5.09 2.05
CA HIS A 120 -5.71 -5.86 0.96
C HIS A 120 -6.22 -5.35 -0.39
N ALA A 121 -5.30 -5.12 -1.34
CA ALA A 121 -5.60 -4.77 -2.72
C ALA A 121 -4.86 -5.71 -3.68
N GLU A 122 -5.60 -6.29 -4.64
CA GLU A 122 -5.05 -7.31 -5.53
C GLU A 122 -5.45 -7.10 -6.99
N LYS A 123 -4.47 -7.24 -7.91
CA LYS A 123 -4.64 -7.24 -9.37
C LYS A 123 -5.24 -5.96 -9.95
N LEU A 124 -4.78 -4.82 -9.45
CA LEU A 124 -5.25 -3.51 -9.86
C LEU A 124 -4.23 -2.79 -10.74
N GLN A 125 -4.72 -1.88 -11.56
CA GLN A 125 -3.98 -1.05 -12.49
C GLN A 125 -4.20 0.45 -12.27
N GLY A 126 -5.11 0.84 -11.38
CA GLY A 126 -5.36 2.21 -10.97
C GLY A 126 -4.56 2.59 -9.73
N ASP A 127 -4.63 3.86 -9.35
CA ASP A 127 -3.98 4.39 -8.15
C ASP A 127 -4.48 3.69 -6.88
N VAL A 128 -3.55 3.35 -5.98
CA VAL A 128 -3.86 2.70 -4.69
C VAL A 128 -3.34 3.56 -3.56
N ALA A 129 -4.22 4.21 -2.83
CA ALA A 129 -3.91 4.94 -1.60
C ALA A 129 -4.46 4.18 -0.39
N MET A 130 -3.59 3.84 0.57
CA MET A 130 -3.97 3.16 1.80
C MET A 130 -3.46 3.93 3.02
N GLU A 131 -4.32 4.08 4.00
CA GLU A 131 -3.96 4.66 5.29
C GLU A 131 -4.51 3.81 6.43
N GLY A 132 -3.71 3.59 7.48
CA GLY A 132 -4.15 2.81 8.63
C GLY A 132 -3.38 3.09 9.89
N THR A 133 -4.04 2.84 11.03
CA THR A 133 -3.43 3.04 12.35
C THR A 133 -2.74 1.75 12.83
N ASN A 134 -3.50 0.66 12.96
CA ASN A 134 -2.99 -0.66 13.36
C ASN A 134 -3.42 -1.72 12.33
N ALA A 135 -3.16 -1.44 11.07
CA ALA A 135 -3.62 -2.26 9.95
C ALA A 135 -2.42 -2.88 9.23
N VAL A 136 -2.45 -4.19 9.02
CA VAL A 136 -1.58 -4.83 8.02
C VAL A 136 -2.08 -4.44 6.65
N MET A 137 -1.20 -3.91 5.81
CA MET A 137 -1.54 -3.47 4.45
C MET A 137 -0.82 -4.33 3.42
N GLU A 138 -1.58 -4.85 2.48
CA GLU A 138 -1.05 -5.73 1.43
C GLU A 138 -1.47 -5.22 0.06
N VAL A 139 -0.49 -5.07 -0.84
CA VAL A 139 -0.70 -4.77 -2.25
C VAL A 139 -0.04 -5.87 -3.06
N VAL A 140 -0.84 -6.58 -3.87
CA VAL A 140 -0.38 -7.77 -4.58
C VAL A 140 -0.75 -7.71 -6.05
N ASP A 141 0.23 -8.03 -6.93
CA ASP A 141 0.02 -8.10 -8.39
C ASP A 141 -0.55 -6.82 -9.00
N CYS A 142 -0.13 -5.65 -8.48
CA CYS A 142 -0.56 -4.35 -8.99
C CYS A 142 0.51 -3.72 -9.90
N GLY A 143 0.10 -2.92 -10.88
CA GLY A 143 1.03 -2.30 -11.82
C GLY A 143 0.49 -1.07 -12.53
N ASN A 144 1.45 -0.22 -12.96
CA ASN A 144 1.31 0.95 -13.84
C ASN A 144 0.84 2.27 -13.24
N ASP A 145 0.52 2.35 -11.92
CA ASP A 145 0.04 3.61 -11.33
C ASP A 145 0.71 3.93 -9.99
N HIS A 146 0.15 4.86 -9.25
CA HIS A 146 0.70 5.30 -7.98
C HIS A 146 0.25 4.39 -6.84
N VAL A 147 1.20 3.97 -6.01
CA VAL A 147 0.92 3.29 -4.72
C VAL A 147 1.40 4.19 -3.59
N HIS A 148 0.47 4.69 -2.80
CA HIS A 148 0.77 5.56 -1.67
C HIS A 148 0.23 4.95 -0.38
N ILE A 149 1.13 4.62 0.56
CA ILE A 149 0.77 3.93 1.80
C ILE A 149 1.26 4.71 3.01
N LYS A 150 0.36 4.94 3.97
CA LYS A 150 0.69 5.50 5.28
C LYS A 150 0.24 4.58 6.39
N THR A 151 1.15 4.22 7.29
CA THR A 151 0.81 3.41 8.46
C THR A 151 1.43 3.98 9.74
N LEU A 152 0.70 3.84 10.85
CA LEU A 152 1.24 4.17 12.15
C LEU A 152 1.97 2.96 12.77
N ASN A 153 1.32 1.78 12.85
CA ASN A 153 1.86 0.59 13.50
C ASN A 153 1.62 -0.72 12.74
N GLY A 154 1.15 -0.67 11.50
CA GLY A 154 0.88 -1.88 10.71
C GLY A 154 2.04 -2.25 9.80
N THR A 155 2.24 -3.52 9.55
CA THR A 155 3.18 -3.99 8.54
C THR A 155 2.64 -3.69 7.13
N VAL A 156 3.52 -3.25 6.24
CA VAL A 156 3.23 -3.03 4.83
C VAL A 156 3.91 -4.12 4.00
N ASN A 157 3.13 -4.87 3.25
CA ASN A 157 3.61 -5.91 2.34
C ASN A 157 3.29 -5.53 0.89
N LEU A 158 4.31 -5.33 0.08
CA LEU A 158 4.19 -5.12 -1.36
C LEU A 158 4.74 -6.34 -2.08
N THR A 159 3.92 -7.01 -2.89
CA THR A 159 4.35 -8.19 -3.64
C THR A 159 3.99 -8.04 -5.10
N ASN A 160 5.00 -8.18 -5.98
CA ASN A 160 4.83 -8.10 -7.42
C ASN A 160 4.15 -6.79 -7.88
N VAL A 161 4.63 -5.65 -7.32
CA VAL A 161 4.18 -4.31 -7.71
C VAL A 161 5.18 -3.73 -8.71
N ARG A 162 4.72 -3.41 -9.93
CA ARG A 162 5.62 -3.09 -11.05
C ARG A 162 5.20 -1.82 -11.77
N ASN A 163 6.22 -1.11 -12.28
CA ASN A 163 6.09 0.09 -13.11
C ASN A 163 5.38 1.27 -12.40
N GLY A 164 5.16 1.16 -11.09
CA GLY A 164 4.47 2.17 -10.29
C GLY A 164 5.39 3.23 -9.71
N HIS A 165 4.82 4.38 -9.39
CA HIS A 165 5.40 5.36 -8.48
C HIS A 165 4.96 4.98 -7.06
N ILE A 166 5.91 4.51 -6.23
CA ILE A 166 5.59 3.88 -4.95
C ILE A 166 6.14 4.74 -3.81
N GLU A 167 5.25 5.17 -2.92
CA GLU A 167 5.60 5.89 -1.71
C GLU A 167 5.04 5.20 -0.47
N VAL A 168 5.90 4.88 0.50
CA VAL A 168 5.49 4.29 1.78
C VAL A 168 6.02 5.13 2.94
N VAL A 169 5.12 5.50 3.83
CA VAL A 169 5.46 6.16 5.11
C VAL A 169 5.00 5.29 6.27
N SER A 170 5.95 4.81 7.07
CA SER A 170 5.69 3.97 8.24
C SER A 170 6.25 4.59 9.51
N MET A 171 5.46 4.68 10.58
CA MET A 171 5.98 5.13 11.88
C MET A 171 6.60 3.98 12.68
N GLY A 172 5.96 2.82 12.73
CA GLY A 172 6.40 1.69 13.56
C GLY A 172 6.36 0.32 12.91
N GLY A 173 5.61 0.15 11.84
CA GLY A 173 5.48 -1.14 11.14
C GLY A 173 6.62 -1.43 10.18
N ASP A 174 6.95 -2.70 10.01
CA ASP A 174 7.89 -3.16 8.99
C ASP A 174 7.36 -2.90 7.58
N VAL A 175 8.25 -2.62 6.62
CA VAL A 175 7.94 -2.50 5.20
C VAL A 175 8.68 -3.60 4.45
N LEU A 176 7.93 -4.52 3.89
CA LEU A 176 8.43 -5.70 3.17
C LEU A 176 8.03 -5.59 1.69
N MET A 177 9.02 -5.55 0.82
CA MET A 177 8.84 -5.42 -0.62
C MET A 177 9.47 -6.60 -1.33
N ASN A 178 8.66 -7.37 -2.04
CA ASN A 178 9.10 -8.52 -2.81
C ASN A 178 8.70 -8.37 -4.29
N SER A 179 9.67 -8.45 -5.19
CA SER A 179 9.48 -8.25 -6.63
C SER A 179 8.82 -6.90 -6.95
N VAL A 180 9.31 -5.85 -6.29
CA VAL A 180 8.85 -4.47 -6.47
C VAL A 180 9.84 -3.72 -7.35
N ASN A 181 9.35 -3.06 -8.39
CA ASN A 181 10.13 -2.15 -9.22
C ASN A 181 9.28 -1.03 -9.80
N GLY A 182 9.92 0.05 -10.19
CA GLY A 182 9.26 1.21 -10.78
C GLY A 182 10.24 2.33 -11.07
N PRO A 183 9.79 3.40 -11.74
CA PRO A 183 10.60 4.59 -11.97
C PRO A 183 10.97 5.30 -10.67
N PHE A 184 10.15 5.18 -9.63
CA PHE A 184 10.40 5.79 -8.33
C PHE A 184 9.84 4.91 -7.20
N VAL A 185 10.69 4.55 -6.23
CA VAL A 185 10.30 3.79 -5.04
C VAL A 185 10.89 4.44 -3.80
N GLN A 186 10.04 5.09 -3.01
CA GLN A 186 10.45 5.77 -1.77
C GLN A 186 9.82 5.12 -0.55
N VAL A 187 10.64 4.82 0.45
CA VAL A 187 10.19 4.32 1.76
C VAL A 187 10.79 5.15 2.87
N ASN A 188 9.94 5.74 3.67
CA ASN A 188 10.32 6.47 4.87
C ASN A 188 9.77 5.74 6.10
N SER A 189 10.66 5.19 6.95
CA SER A 189 10.31 4.52 8.19
C SER A 189 10.90 5.25 9.41
N ASN A 190 10.15 5.36 10.49
CA ASN A 190 10.76 5.85 11.73
C ASN A 190 11.47 4.71 12.50
N SER A 191 10.81 3.59 12.76
CA SER A 191 11.40 2.49 13.54
C SER A 191 11.27 1.09 12.93
N GLY A 192 10.36 0.90 11.98
CA GLY A 192 10.18 -0.38 11.30
C GLY A 192 11.36 -0.74 10.39
N ARG A 193 11.59 -2.02 10.24
CA ARG A 193 12.57 -2.55 9.29
C ARG A 193 12.08 -2.32 7.86
N ILE A 194 13.00 -1.95 6.97
CA ILE A 194 12.76 -1.91 5.52
C ILE A 194 13.49 -3.10 4.90
N GLN A 195 12.73 -3.97 4.25
CA GLN A 195 13.29 -5.09 3.51
C GLN A 195 12.83 -5.01 2.05
N TYR A 196 13.79 -4.93 1.15
CA TYR A 196 13.58 -4.94 -0.28
C TYR A 196 14.20 -6.20 -0.89
N ASP A 197 13.45 -6.92 -1.70
CA ASP A 197 13.92 -8.00 -2.54
C ASP A 197 13.45 -7.78 -3.98
N GLY A 198 14.33 -7.28 -4.82
CA GLY A 198 14.02 -6.89 -6.20
C GLY A 198 15.26 -6.78 -7.08
N ASP A 199 15.06 -6.38 -8.32
CA ASP A 199 16.14 -6.20 -9.31
C ASP A 199 16.53 -4.74 -9.54
N PHE A 200 15.88 -3.80 -8.84
CA PHE A 200 16.00 -2.35 -9.01
C PHE A 200 15.61 -1.83 -10.40
N GLY A 201 15.09 -2.68 -11.27
CA GLY A 201 14.67 -2.28 -12.61
C GLY A 201 15.78 -1.62 -13.46
N SER A 202 15.36 -0.86 -14.46
CA SER A 202 16.25 -0.01 -15.27
C SER A 202 15.76 1.44 -15.23
N ALA A 203 16.68 2.39 -14.98
CA ALA A 203 16.41 3.82 -14.87
C ALA A 203 15.43 4.19 -13.73
N GLY A 204 15.41 3.42 -12.63
CA GLY A 204 14.62 3.69 -11.43
C GLY A 204 15.40 4.47 -10.37
N GLU A 205 14.67 5.19 -9.52
CA GLU A 205 15.18 5.84 -8.32
C GLU A 205 14.58 5.15 -7.09
N TYR A 206 15.46 4.62 -6.23
CA TYR A 206 15.09 3.89 -5.01
C TYR A 206 15.68 4.60 -3.81
N GLU A 207 14.82 5.09 -2.91
CA GLU A 207 15.24 5.78 -1.71
C GLU A 207 14.60 5.15 -0.47
N PHE A 208 15.42 4.52 0.38
CA PHE A 208 14.97 3.90 1.63
C PHE A 208 15.61 4.62 2.81
N THR A 209 14.78 5.27 3.60
CA THR A 209 15.21 6.04 4.76
C THR A 209 14.56 5.49 6.03
N SER A 210 15.37 5.26 7.07
CA SER A 210 14.88 4.88 8.40
C SER A 210 15.56 5.68 9.50
N HIS A 211 14.83 6.00 10.57
CA HIS A 211 15.46 6.62 11.74
C HIS A 211 16.20 5.56 12.58
N THR A 212 15.50 4.52 13.04
CA THR A 212 16.12 3.47 13.89
C THR A 212 16.04 2.07 13.30
N GLY A 213 15.17 1.83 12.32
CA GLY A 213 15.00 0.53 11.69
C GLY A 213 16.16 0.14 10.78
N ASN A 214 16.36 -1.16 10.66
CA ASN A 214 17.35 -1.71 9.73
C ASN A 214 16.85 -1.63 8.29
N ILE A 215 17.78 -1.45 7.36
CA ILE A 215 17.49 -1.49 5.92
C ILE A 215 18.25 -2.67 5.33
N GLU A 216 17.52 -3.57 4.73
CA GLU A 216 18.07 -4.73 4.02
C GLU A 216 17.58 -4.71 2.56
N ALA A 217 18.51 -4.59 1.62
CA ALA A 217 18.20 -4.61 0.21
C ALA A 217 18.86 -5.81 -0.46
N LEU A 218 18.06 -6.74 -0.98
CA LEU A 218 18.54 -7.92 -1.71
C LEU A 218 18.48 -7.63 -3.21
N ALA A 219 19.61 -7.82 -3.89
CA ALA A 219 19.76 -7.63 -5.32
C ALA A 219 20.32 -8.89 -6.00
N PRO A 220 19.97 -9.14 -7.26
CA PRO A 220 20.62 -10.18 -8.03
C PRO A 220 22.09 -9.85 -8.33
N ALA A 221 22.89 -10.86 -8.63
CA ALA A 221 24.31 -10.67 -8.94
C ALA A 221 24.55 -9.76 -10.15
N TYR A 222 23.58 -9.65 -11.05
CA TYR A 222 23.63 -8.84 -12.28
C TYR A 222 22.98 -7.46 -12.13
N ALA A 223 22.62 -7.05 -10.91
CA ALA A 223 22.03 -5.71 -10.70
C ALA A 223 22.92 -4.61 -11.26
N SER A 224 22.29 -3.58 -11.84
CA SER A 224 22.96 -2.45 -12.43
C SER A 224 22.55 -1.19 -11.70
N ILE A 225 23.32 -0.83 -10.66
CA ILE A 225 22.95 0.23 -9.72
C ILE A 225 24.11 1.18 -9.41
N ASP A 226 23.76 2.44 -9.18
CA ASP A 226 24.57 3.45 -8.49
C ASP A 226 24.07 3.55 -7.05
N VAL A 227 24.87 3.11 -6.09
CA VAL A 227 24.43 3.02 -4.70
C VAL A 227 25.16 4.00 -3.79
N LEU A 228 24.39 4.65 -2.91
CA LEU A 228 24.88 5.41 -1.78
C LEU A 228 24.18 4.90 -0.51
N ALA A 229 24.94 4.32 0.39
CA ALA A 229 24.44 3.86 1.68
C ALA A 229 25.16 4.55 2.83
N ARG A 230 24.41 5.07 3.80
CA ARG A 230 24.95 5.78 4.95
C ARG A 230 24.10 5.53 6.20
N SER A 231 24.77 5.15 7.30
CA SER A 231 24.18 5.15 8.65
C SER A 231 24.99 6.06 9.55
N THR A 232 24.32 6.88 10.37
CA THR A 232 25.03 7.83 11.26
C THR A 232 25.74 7.10 12.39
N THR A 233 25.12 6.08 13.02
CA THR A 233 25.71 5.33 14.13
C THR A 233 25.74 3.82 13.88
N GLY A 234 24.94 3.30 12.95
CA GLY A 234 24.85 1.86 12.65
C GLY A 234 25.90 1.40 11.64
N PRO A 235 26.14 0.09 11.54
CA PRO A 235 27.03 -0.49 10.54
C PRO A 235 26.39 -0.48 9.15
N VAL A 236 27.22 -0.30 8.11
CA VAL A 236 26.83 -0.40 6.71
C VAL A 236 27.67 -1.48 6.04
N GLN A 237 27.01 -2.45 5.40
CA GLN A 237 27.63 -3.64 4.81
C GLN A 237 27.13 -3.85 3.38
N SER A 238 28.00 -4.40 2.52
CA SER A 238 27.67 -4.82 1.15
C SER A 238 28.32 -6.20 0.87
N ASP A 239 27.54 -7.09 0.27
CA ASP A 239 28.04 -8.37 -0.25
C ASP A 239 28.62 -8.22 -1.66
N PHE A 240 28.48 -7.03 -2.27
CA PHE A 240 29.00 -6.74 -3.60
C PHE A 240 30.34 -6.02 -3.52
N SER A 241 31.24 -6.33 -4.45
CA SER A 241 32.41 -5.51 -4.74
C SER A 241 31.96 -4.35 -5.62
N LEU A 242 31.84 -3.18 -5.04
CA LEU A 242 31.42 -1.98 -5.75
C LEU A 242 32.62 -1.24 -6.33
N GLU A 243 32.49 -0.70 -7.53
CA GLU A 243 33.48 0.22 -8.09
C GLU A 243 33.29 1.61 -7.45
N PRO A 244 34.31 2.13 -6.75
CA PRO A 244 34.17 3.43 -6.07
C PRO A 244 34.06 4.57 -7.07
N LYS A 245 33.01 5.39 -6.95
CA LYS A 245 32.86 6.61 -7.75
C LYS A 245 33.80 7.74 -7.34
N HIS A 246 34.09 7.84 -6.04
CA HIS A 246 35.00 8.83 -5.44
C HIS A 246 35.64 8.25 -4.19
N THR A 247 36.78 8.83 -3.80
CA THR A 247 37.42 8.50 -2.52
C THR A 247 36.43 8.78 -1.38
N PRO A 248 36.11 7.80 -0.55
CA PRO A 248 35.14 8.00 0.53
C PRO A 248 35.65 9.12 1.43
N PHE A 249 34.83 10.13 1.71
CA PHE A 249 35.09 11.04 2.80
C PHE A 249 35.15 10.22 4.09
N ALA A 250 36.28 10.25 4.79
CA ALA A 250 36.44 9.61 6.08
C ALA A 250 35.48 10.30 7.07
N THR A 251 34.28 9.74 7.26
CA THR A 251 33.36 10.18 8.30
C THR A 251 33.83 9.59 9.62
N LYS A 252 34.20 10.46 10.58
CA LYS A 252 34.65 10.04 11.92
C LYS A 252 33.53 9.39 12.75
N VAL A 253 32.29 9.45 12.31
CA VAL A 253 31.09 8.94 13.01
C VAL A 253 30.21 8.25 11.98
N GLY A 254 29.80 7.01 12.30
CA GLY A 254 28.98 6.17 11.44
C GLY A 254 29.75 5.45 10.34
N SER A 255 29.03 4.80 9.45
CA SER A 255 29.59 4.11 8.30
C SER A 255 28.84 4.44 7.02
N ALA A 256 29.59 4.44 5.93
CA ALA A 256 29.04 4.72 4.61
C ALA A 256 29.82 3.96 3.53
N PHE A 257 29.16 3.60 2.44
CA PHE A 257 29.80 3.29 1.18
C PHE A 257 29.05 3.91 0.01
N SER A 258 29.78 4.17 -1.07
CA SER A 258 29.18 4.53 -2.35
C SER A 258 29.95 3.85 -3.46
N GLY A 259 29.27 3.48 -4.52
CA GLY A 259 29.89 2.86 -5.68
C GLY A 259 28.86 2.39 -6.69
N THR A 260 29.37 1.83 -7.77
CA THR A 260 28.55 1.34 -8.87
C THR A 260 28.66 -0.17 -9.00
N LEU A 261 27.60 -0.78 -9.47
CA LEU A 261 27.54 -2.17 -9.90
C LEU A 261 26.96 -2.21 -11.32
N GLY A 262 27.62 -2.93 -12.23
CA GLY A 262 27.22 -2.97 -13.62
C GLY A 262 27.31 -1.58 -14.30
N MET A 263 26.32 -1.23 -15.10
CA MET A 263 26.25 0.05 -15.83
C MET A 263 25.61 1.19 -15.03
N ALA A 264 25.34 0.99 -13.74
CA ALA A 264 24.70 1.99 -12.87
C ALA A 264 23.36 2.53 -13.43
N ALA A 265 22.53 1.62 -13.93
CA ALA A 265 21.29 1.98 -14.63
C ALA A 265 20.23 2.60 -13.69
N SER A 266 20.24 2.25 -12.42
CA SER A 266 19.29 2.77 -11.42
C SER A 266 20.02 3.38 -10.23
N SER A 267 19.43 4.39 -9.59
CA SER A 267 19.96 5.05 -8.40
C SER A 267 19.37 4.39 -7.13
N VAL A 268 20.23 4.03 -6.18
CA VAL A 268 19.82 3.41 -4.91
C VAL A 268 20.41 4.20 -3.74
N ARG A 269 19.57 4.76 -2.90
CA ARG A 269 19.95 5.54 -1.73
C ARG A 269 19.38 4.89 -0.47
N LEU A 270 20.27 4.51 0.44
CA LEU A 270 19.93 3.83 1.70
C LEU A 270 20.43 4.67 2.86
N PHE A 271 19.52 5.24 3.64
CA PHE A 271 19.87 6.11 4.75
C PHE A 271 19.27 5.62 6.06
N SER A 272 20.08 5.53 7.11
CA SER A 272 19.59 5.31 8.47
C SER A 272 20.29 6.23 9.48
N PHE A 273 19.60 6.62 10.54
CA PHE A 273 20.26 7.31 11.64
C PHE A 273 21.03 6.31 12.53
N SER A 274 20.38 5.23 12.99
CA SER A 274 21.02 4.25 13.89
C SER A 274 20.91 2.80 13.44
N GLY A 275 20.04 2.48 12.48
CA GLY A 275 19.86 1.11 12.00
C GLY A 275 21.03 0.61 11.15
N LYS A 276 21.15 -0.71 11.09
CA LYS A 276 22.06 -1.39 10.17
C LYS A 276 21.56 -1.27 8.74
N ILE A 277 22.47 -1.02 7.80
CA ILE A 277 22.18 -1.11 6.36
C ILE A 277 22.97 -2.28 5.78
N HIS A 278 22.29 -3.13 5.01
CA HIS A 278 22.93 -4.26 4.34
C HIS A 278 22.41 -4.40 2.89
N LEU A 279 23.31 -4.18 1.93
CA LEU A 279 23.09 -4.51 0.53
C LEU A 279 23.53 -5.96 0.31
N LYS A 280 22.56 -6.85 0.25
CA LYS A 280 22.76 -8.30 0.15
C LYS A 280 22.72 -8.79 -1.29
N LYS A 281 23.56 -9.78 -1.57
CA LYS A 281 23.46 -10.55 -2.82
C LYS A 281 22.42 -11.66 -2.64
N ARG A 282 21.42 -11.69 -3.54
CA ARG A 282 20.42 -12.76 -3.57
C ARG A 282 21.15 -14.08 -3.85
N GLN A 283 20.91 -15.07 -3.02
CA GLN A 283 21.36 -16.46 -3.27
C GLN A 283 20.34 -17.10 -4.22
N ASN A 284 20.84 -17.69 -5.31
CA ASN A 284 20.01 -18.43 -6.28
C ASN A 284 19.51 -19.74 -5.68
#